data_0e9e074ef537160da9edec5999cdef9a
#
_entry.id   0e9e074ef537160da9edec5999cdef9a
#
_cell.length_a   1.000
_cell.length_b   1.000
_cell.length_c   1.000
_cell.angle_alpha   90.00
_cell.angle_beta   90.00
_cell.angle_gamma   90.00
#
_symmetry.space_group_name_H-M   'P 1'
#
loop_
_entity.id
_entity.type
_entity.pdbx_description
1 polymer ?
#
loop_
_entity_poly.entity_id
_entity_poly.type
_entity_poly.pdbx_seq_one_letter_code
_entity_poly.pdbx_strand_id
1 'polypeptide(L)'
;MSIFKDKVLMITGGTGSFGNAVLNRFLTTDIKEIRIFSRDEKKQDDMRHEYQAKMPEVAHKIKFYIGDVRNKSTLKTATRGVDYIFHAAALKQVPSCEFFPMEAVKTNVIGTDNVLDVAIDCGVECVICLSTDKAAYPINAMGISKALEEKIAVAKSRNSLNTKICCTRYGNVMCSRGSVIPLWIDQIRNGNPITLTEPNMTRFIMSLEEAVDLVLFAFEHGQNGDILVQKAPACTIQTQAEAVCELFGGKKEDIKVIGIRHGEKMYETLLTNEECAKAEDMGDFYRVPADNRTLNYDKFFSEGDTKRCELSEFNSDNTKRLTVEQTKAKIASLEYIQNELNGIANVAK
;
A
#
# COMPACT_ATOMS: atom_id res chain seq x y z
N MET A 1 -2.26 -0.16 -27.08
CA MET A 1 -2.15 -1.56 -26.62
C MET A 1 -1.75 -1.51 -25.16
N SER A 2 -2.32 -2.36 -24.31
CA SER A 2 -1.93 -2.44 -22.90
C SER A 2 -0.45 -2.86 -22.80
N ILE A 3 0.32 -2.22 -21.92
CA ILE A 3 1.72 -2.60 -21.64
C ILE A 3 1.82 -4.01 -21.05
N PHE A 4 0.69 -4.57 -20.58
CA PHE A 4 0.61 -5.87 -19.92
C PHE A 4 0.23 -7.01 -20.85
N LYS A 5 -0.05 -6.73 -22.14
CA LYS A 5 -0.44 -7.75 -23.10
C LYS A 5 0.64 -8.84 -23.22
N ASP A 6 0.24 -10.10 -23.08
CA ASP A 6 1.07 -11.28 -23.14
C ASP A 6 2.21 -11.36 -22.10
N LYS A 7 2.16 -10.51 -21.05
CA LYS A 7 3.16 -10.38 -19.99
C LYS A 7 2.88 -11.28 -18.79
N VAL A 8 3.91 -11.53 -18.00
CA VAL A 8 3.87 -12.28 -16.74
C VAL A 8 4.07 -11.30 -15.57
N LEU A 9 3.08 -11.21 -14.69
CA LEU A 9 3.13 -10.40 -13.47
C LEU A 9 3.35 -11.32 -12.26
N MET A 10 4.34 -11.03 -11.42
CA MET A 10 4.47 -11.65 -10.09
C MET A 10 3.99 -10.69 -9.01
N ILE A 11 3.18 -11.20 -8.07
CA ILE A 11 2.69 -10.47 -6.90
C ILE A 11 3.26 -11.14 -5.65
N THR A 12 4.22 -10.50 -4.99
CA THR A 12 4.69 -10.97 -3.69
C THR A 12 3.72 -10.52 -2.61
N GLY A 13 3.45 -11.38 -1.63
CA GLY A 13 2.38 -11.11 -0.67
C GLY A 13 0.99 -11.18 -1.30
N GLY A 14 0.86 -11.86 -2.43
CA GLY A 14 -0.35 -11.93 -3.25
C GLY A 14 -1.59 -12.50 -2.55
N THR A 15 -1.43 -13.21 -1.43
CA THR A 15 -2.55 -13.69 -0.60
C THR A 15 -3.10 -12.65 0.39
N GLY A 16 -2.53 -11.43 0.41
CA GLY A 16 -3.03 -10.31 1.20
C GLY A 16 -4.11 -9.52 0.48
N SER A 17 -4.84 -8.64 1.19
CA SER A 17 -5.92 -7.83 0.61
C SER A 17 -5.49 -7.04 -0.62
N PHE A 18 -4.32 -6.38 -0.55
CA PHE A 18 -3.80 -5.59 -1.67
C PHE A 18 -3.38 -6.48 -2.85
N GLY A 19 -2.69 -7.58 -2.56
CA GLY A 19 -2.29 -8.55 -3.61
C GLY A 19 -3.48 -9.15 -4.34
N ASN A 20 -4.57 -9.46 -3.62
CA ASN A 20 -5.83 -9.91 -4.21
C ASN A 20 -6.50 -8.83 -5.09
N ALA A 21 -6.50 -7.58 -4.67
CA ALA A 21 -7.09 -6.50 -5.45
C ALA A 21 -6.31 -6.28 -6.77
N VAL A 22 -4.98 -6.32 -6.71
CA VAL A 22 -4.14 -6.27 -7.92
C VAL A 22 -4.38 -7.49 -8.80
N LEU A 23 -4.45 -8.71 -8.24
CA LEU A 23 -4.80 -9.92 -9.00
C LEU A 23 -6.13 -9.73 -9.73
N ASN A 24 -7.19 -9.31 -9.03
CA ASN A 24 -8.52 -9.13 -9.63
C ASN A 24 -8.51 -8.11 -10.78
N ARG A 25 -7.79 -6.99 -10.61
CA ARG A 25 -7.67 -5.96 -11.64
C ARG A 25 -7.02 -6.47 -12.92
N PHE A 26 -6.00 -7.32 -12.78
CA PHE A 26 -5.26 -7.83 -13.93
C PHE A 26 -5.84 -9.11 -14.54
N LEU A 27 -6.56 -9.91 -13.76
CA LEU A 27 -7.00 -11.25 -14.18
C LEU A 27 -7.90 -11.24 -15.42
N THR A 28 -8.72 -10.19 -15.57
CA THR A 28 -9.63 -10.01 -16.72
C THR A 28 -9.01 -9.27 -17.91
N THR A 29 -7.72 -8.88 -17.81
CA THR A 29 -7.00 -8.21 -18.90
C THR A 29 -6.37 -9.23 -19.87
N ASP A 30 -5.65 -8.72 -20.86
CA ASP A 30 -4.87 -9.49 -21.83
C ASP A 30 -3.52 -10.01 -21.28
N ILE A 31 -3.34 -9.98 -19.95
CA ILE A 31 -2.16 -10.53 -19.27
C ILE A 31 -2.09 -12.04 -19.48
N LYS A 32 -0.88 -12.58 -19.69
CA LYS A 32 -0.66 -14.00 -19.96
C LYS A 32 -0.73 -14.84 -18.69
N GLU A 33 -0.04 -14.41 -17.63
CA GLU A 33 0.12 -15.17 -16.39
C GLU A 33 0.27 -14.25 -15.19
N ILE A 34 -0.30 -14.62 -14.04
CA ILE A 34 -0.11 -13.93 -12.76
C ILE A 34 0.42 -14.94 -11.75
N ARG A 35 1.59 -14.68 -11.18
CA ARG A 35 2.22 -15.51 -10.14
C ARG A 35 1.95 -14.92 -8.75
N ILE A 36 1.31 -15.72 -7.92
CA ILE A 36 1.09 -15.41 -6.50
C ILE A 36 2.24 -16.01 -5.70
N PHE A 37 3.10 -15.17 -5.16
CA PHE A 37 4.23 -15.58 -4.33
C PHE A 37 3.94 -15.24 -2.87
N SER A 38 3.83 -16.26 -2.02
CA SER A 38 3.49 -16.11 -0.60
C SER A 38 3.99 -17.31 0.21
N ARG A 39 4.15 -17.12 1.52
CA ARG A 39 4.52 -18.20 2.48
C ARG A 39 3.33 -19.06 2.88
N ASP A 40 2.13 -18.51 2.78
CA ASP A 40 0.91 -19.10 3.34
C ASP A 40 0.27 -20.06 2.32
N GLU A 41 0.58 -21.34 2.46
CA GLU A 41 0.05 -22.43 1.65
C GLU A 41 -1.47 -22.51 1.71
N LYS A 42 -2.04 -22.38 2.94
CA LYS A 42 -3.48 -22.50 3.14
C LYS A 42 -4.23 -21.42 2.36
N LYS A 43 -3.78 -20.17 2.44
CA LYS A 43 -4.40 -19.07 1.68
C LYS A 43 -4.24 -19.23 0.18
N GLN A 44 -3.11 -19.77 -0.30
CA GLN A 44 -2.94 -20.07 -1.73
C GLN A 44 -3.91 -21.14 -2.19
N ASP A 45 -4.13 -22.17 -1.38
CA ASP A 45 -5.07 -23.24 -1.68
C ASP A 45 -6.53 -22.74 -1.70
N ASP A 46 -6.91 -21.93 -0.69
CA ASP A 46 -8.23 -21.28 -0.66
C ASP A 46 -8.45 -20.41 -1.90
N MET A 47 -7.48 -19.58 -2.26
CA MET A 47 -7.53 -18.76 -3.47
C MET A 47 -7.69 -19.60 -4.74
N ARG A 48 -6.95 -20.71 -4.86
CA ARG A 48 -7.06 -21.61 -6.00
C ARG A 48 -8.48 -22.13 -6.17
N HIS A 49 -9.07 -22.65 -5.10
CA HIS A 49 -10.45 -23.15 -5.12
C HIS A 49 -11.47 -22.02 -5.40
N GLU A 50 -11.29 -20.85 -4.78
CA GLU A 50 -12.18 -19.70 -4.99
C GLU A 50 -12.20 -19.26 -6.47
N TYR A 51 -11.02 -19.06 -7.08
CA TYR A 51 -10.95 -18.59 -8.46
C TYR A 51 -11.40 -19.67 -9.47
N GLN A 52 -11.11 -20.95 -9.20
CA GLN A 52 -11.63 -22.05 -10.01
C GLN A 52 -13.16 -22.14 -9.98
N ALA A 53 -13.77 -21.85 -8.83
CA ALA A 53 -15.23 -21.86 -8.68
C ALA A 53 -15.91 -20.61 -9.26
N LYS A 54 -15.33 -19.41 -9.06
CA LYS A 54 -15.96 -18.13 -9.42
C LYS A 54 -15.61 -17.63 -10.81
N MET A 55 -14.40 -17.94 -11.30
CA MET A 55 -13.84 -17.41 -12.55
C MET A 55 -13.06 -18.47 -13.33
N PRO A 56 -13.68 -19.65 -13.63
CA PRO A 56 -12.98 -20.80 -14.23
C PRO A 56 -12.31 -20.47 -15.57
N GLU A 57 -12.88 -19.54 -16.33
CA GLU A 57 -12.40 -19.15 -17.67
C GLU A 57 -11.02 -18.45 -17.62
N VAL A 58 -10.69 -17.78 -16.52
CA VAL A 58 -9.42 -17.04 -16.35
C VAL A 58 -8.53 -17.61 -15.24
N ALA A 59 -9.05 -18.50 -14.39
CA ALA A 59 -8.31 -19.11 -13.28
C ALA A 59 -7.00 -19.80 -13.73
N HIS A 60 -6.95 -20.29 -14.97
CA HIS A 60 -5.75 -20.93 -15.54
C HIS A 60 -4.55 -19.99 -15.65
N LYS A 61 -4.77 -18.66 -15.69
CA LYS A 61 -3.71 -17.64 -15.71
C LYS A 61 -2.98 -17.54 -14.36
N ILE A 62 -3.59 -17.97 -13.24
CA ILE A 62 -3.03 -17.85 -11.91
C ILE A 62 -2.08 -19.01 -11.63
N LYS A 63 -0.85 -18.70 -11.23
CA LYS A 63 0.15 -19.68 -10.78
C LYS A 63 0.56 -19.38 -9.34
N PHE A 64 0.60 -20.41 -8.51
CA PHE A 64 0.91 -20.28 -7.09
C PHE A 64 2.33 -20.77 -6.81
N TYR A 65 3.10 -19.95 -6.11
CA TYR A 65 4.47 -20.22 -5.69
C TYR A 65 4.59 -20.04 -4.18
N ILE A 66 4.89 -21.12 -3.47
CA ILE A 66 5.19 -21.05 -2.03
C ILE A 66 6.63 -20.62 -1.87
N GLY A 67 6.85 -19.51 -1.13
CA GLY A 67 8.20 -19.00 -0.89
C GLY A 67 8.20 -17.79 0.03
N ASP A 68 9.39 -17.42 0.47
CA ASP A 68 9.64 -16.31 1.40
C ASP A 68 10.57 -15.30 0.74
N VAL A 69 10.19 -14.01 0.75
CA VAL A 69 11.02 -12.91 0.21
C VAL A 69 12.39 -12.79 0.91
N ARG A 70 12.51 -13.32 2.13
CA ARG A 70 13.78 -13.40 2.87
C ARG A 70 14.75 -14.45 2.29
N ASN A 71 14.29 -15.28 1.34
CA ASN A 71 15.07 -16.35 0.72
C ASN A 71 15.22 -16.13 -0.80
N LYS A 72 16.41 -15.68 -1.22
CA LYS A 72 16.73 -15.41 -2.64
C LYS A 72 16.55 -16.65 -3.55
N SER A 73 16.80 -17.85 -3.04
CA SER A 73 16.70 -19.07 -3.86
C SER A 73 15.26 -19.33 -4.31
N THR A 74 14.28 -19.21 -3.40
CA THR A 74 12.86 -19.38 -3.74
C THR A 74 12.36 -18.25 -4.65
N LEU A 75 12.79 -17.02 -4.41
CA LEU A 75 12.50 -15.89 -5.29
C LEU A 75 13.03 -16.12 -6.70
N LYS A 76 14.29 -16.51 -6.86
CA LYS A 76 14.90 -16.74 -8.18
C LYS A 76 14.14 -17.77 -9.01
N THR A 77 13.62 -18.82 -8.39
CA THR A 77 12.80 -19.83 -9.06
C THR A 77 11.47 -19.24 -9.55
N ALA A 78 10.80 -18.45 -8.71
CA ALA A 78 9.51 -17.85 -9.04
C ALA A 78 9.61 -16.69 -10.05
N THR A 79 10.77 -16.00 -10.13
CA THR A 79 10.96 -14.81 -10.96
C THR A 79 11.40 -15.11 -12.39
N ARG A 80 11.86 -16.32 -12.71
CA ARG A 80 12.28 -16.66 -14.08
C ARG A 80 11.16 -16.43 -15.10
N GLY A 81 11.42 -15.58 -16.11
CA GLY A 81 10.44 -15.24 -17.16
C GLY A 81 9.28 -14.36 -16.67
N VAL A 82 9.45 -13.65 -15.56
CA VAL A 82 8.54 -12.60 -15.08
C VAL A 82 8.93 -11.29 -15.75
N ASP A 83 7.94 -10.57 -16.28
CA ASP A 83 8.13 -9.25 -16.87
C ASP A 83 7.92 -8.12 -15.83
N TYR A 84 6.93 -8.28 -14.95
CA TYR A 84 6.53 -7.26 -13.97
C TYR A 84 6.44 -7.85 -12.57
N ILE A 85 6.84 -7.07 -11.55
CA ILE A 85 6.67 -7.45 -10.15
C ILE A 85 5.91 -6.35 -9.41
N PHE A 86 4.84 -6.73 -8.71
CA PHE A 86 4.25 -5.94 -7.66
C PHE A 86 4.69 -6.52 -6.31
N HIS A 87 5.56 -5.78 -5.61
CA HIS A 87 6.11 -6.21 -4.32
C HIS A 87 5.28 -5.65 -3.17
N ALA A 88 4.38 -6.49 -2.62
CA ALA A 88 3.50 -6.14 -1.50
C ALA A 88 3.73 -7.00 -0.24
N ALA A 89 4.74 -7.89 -0.26
CA ALA A 89 5.07 -8.71 0.90
C ALA A 89 5.75 -7.85 2.00
N ALA A 90 5.06 -7.60 3.09
CA ALA A 90 5.57 -6.81 4.21
C ALA A 90 4.93 -7.20 5.55
N LEU A 91 5.58 -6.86 6.65
CA LEU A 91 4.96 -6.74 7.96
C LEU A 91 4.41 -5.30 8.10
N LYS A 92 3.11 -5.15 8.35
CA LYS A 92 2.42 -3.86 8.34
C LYS A 92 1.79 -3.44 9.69
N GLN A 93 1.71 -4.36 10.64
CA GLN A 93 1.11 -4.07 11.95
C GLN A 93 2.10 -3.36 12.85
N VAL A 94 1.80 -2.12 13.24
CA VAL A 94 2.67 -1.30 14.08
C VAL A 94 3.03 -2.03 15.39
N PRO A 95 2.08 -2.56 16.18
CA PRO A 95 2.43 -3.25 17.42
C PRO A 95 3.37 -4.45 17.20
N SER A 96 3.11 -5.27 16.19
CA SER A 96 3.96 -6.43 15.91
C SER A 96 5.38 -6.03 15.51
N CYS A 97 5.53 -4.95 14.76
CA CYS A 97 6.84 -4.45 14.36
C CYS A 97 7.60 -3.83 15.53
N GLU A 98 6.91 -3.16 16.47
CA GLU A 98 7.52 -2.63 17.69
C GLU A 98 8.06 -3.76 18.60
N PHE A 99 7.30 -4.83 18.77
CA PHE A 99 7.74 -5.98 19.57
C PHE A 99 8.79 -6.85 18.87
N PHE A 100 8.76 -6.91 17.54
CA PHE A 100 9.66 -7.74 16.72
C PHE A 100 10.32 -6.94 15.61
N PRO A 101 11.09 -5.88 15.91
CA PRO A 101 11.62 -4.97 14.90
C PRO A 101 12.55 -5.67 13.90
N MET A 102 13.30 -6.68 14.33
CA MET A 102 14.17 -7.44 13.44
C MET A 102 13.40 -8.29 12.42
N GLU A 103 12.17 -8.74 12.73
CA GLU A 103 11.33 -9.41 11.72
C GLU A 103 10.79 -8.42 10.69
N ALA A 104 10.52 -7.16 11.09
CA ALA A 104 10.21 -6.08 10.17
C ALA A 104 11.43 -5.78 9.27
N VAL A 105 12.63 -5.66 9.81
CA VAL A 105 13.86 -5.48 9.03
C VAL A 105 14.09 -6.63 8.05
N LYS A 106 14.01 -7.87 8.51
CA LYS A 106 14.20 -9.05 7.64
C LYS A 106 13.18 -9.11 6.47
N THR A 107 11.93 -8.73 6.74
CA THR A 107 10.86 -8.84 5.74
C THR A 107 10.81 -7.60 4.85
N ASN A 108 10.70 -6.41 5.45
CA ASN A 108 10.46 -5.17 4.71
C ASN A 108 11.74 -4.63 4.07
N VAL A 109 12.89 -4.80 4.73
CA VAL A 109 14.18 -4.25 4.26
C VAL A 109 14.94 -5.29 3.44
N ILE A 110 15.36 -6.39 4.07
CA ILE A 110 16.16 -7.43 3.41
C ILE A 110 15.31 -8.18 2.38
N GLY A 111 14.03 -8.40 2.67
CA GLY A 111 13.11 -9.02 1.72
C GLY A 111 12.97 -8.21 0.44
N THR A 112 12.84 -6.88 0.55
CA THR A 112 12.80 -5.98 -0.61
C THR A 112 14.13 -5.98 -1.36
N ASP A 113 15.26 -5.88 -0.64
CA ASP A 113 16.59 -5.97 -1.25
C ASP A 113 16.75 -7.26 -2.07
N ASN A 114 16.33 -8.40 -1.53
CA ASN A 114 16.35 -9.68 -2.22
C ASN A 114 15.47 -9.70 -3.48
N VAL A 115 14.23 -9.14 -3.38
CA VAL A 115 13.31 -9.09 -4.53
C VAL A 115 13.90 -8.25 -5.65
N LEU A 116 14.49 -7.10 -5.33
CA LEU A 116 15.07 -6.19 -6.30
C LEU A 116 16.33 -6.78 -6.96
N ASP A 117 17.22 -7.41 -6.18
CA ASP A 117 18.39 -8.10 -6.73
C ASP A 117 17.98 -9.20 -7.70
N VAL A 118 17.03 -10.05 -7.29
CA VAL A 118 16.57 -11.14 -8.13
C VAL A 118 15.84 -10.63 -9.38
N ALA A 119 15.07 -9.54 -9.26
CA ALA A 119 14.40 -8.90 -10.38
C ALA A 119 15.40 -8.39 -11.43
N ILE A 120 16.47 -7.70 -10.99
CA ILE A 120 17.55 -7.23 -11.84
C ILE A 120 18.29 -8.40 -12.50
N ASP A 121 18.66 -9.42 -11.71
CA ASP A 121 19.35 -10.63 -12.21
C ASP A 121 18.53 -11.41 -13.25
N CYS A 122 17.20 -11.42 -13.13
CA CYS A 122 16.29 -12.12 -14.03
C CYS A 122 15.79 -11.27 -15.21
N GLY A 123 16.18 -9.99 -15.30
CA GLY A 123 15.79 -9.10 -16.38
C GLY A 123 14.32 -8.67 -16.35
N VAL A 124 13.74 -8.53 -15.15
CA VAL A 124 12.37 -8.01 -14.96
C VAL A 124 12.28 -6.57 -15.49
N GLU A 125 11.28 -6.26 -16.28
CA GLU A 125 11.13 -4.92 -16.90
C GLU A 125 10.79 -3.84 -15.87
N CYS A 126 9.90 -4.14 -14.91
CA CYS A 126 9.51 -3.17 -13.90
C CYS A 126 9.11 -3.83 -12.57
N VAL A 127 9.56 -3.21 -11.47
CA VAL A 127 9.17 -3.56 -10.10
C VAL A 127 8.52 -2.35 -9.44
N ILE A 128 7.31 -2.55 -8.91
CA ILE A 128 6.63 -1.56 -8.06
C ILE A 128 6.65 -2.05 -6.62
N CYS A 129 7.33 -1.31 -5.74
CA CYS A 129 7.39 -1.57 -4.30
C CYS A 129 6.26 -0.81 -3.59
N LEU A 130 5.46 -1.54 -2.82
CA LEU A 130 4.34 -0.97 -2.07
C LEU A 130 4.83 -0.32 -0.78
N SER A 131 4.79 1.01 -0.69
CA SER A 131 5.11 1.78 0.52
C SER A 131 3.85 2.29 1.25
N THR A 132 3.97 3.32 2.07
CA THR A 132 2.92 3.83 2.96
C THR A 132 3.21 5.27 3.39
N ASP A 133 2.17 6.02 3.79
CA ASP A 133 2.27 7.30 4.48
C ASP A 133 3.17 7.27 5.73
N LYS A 134 3.27 6.11 6.38
CA LYS A 134 4.10 5.93 7.59
C LYS A 134 5.60 5.89 7.30
N ALA A 135 6.00 5.81 6.02
CA ALA A 135 7.40 5.96 5.59
C ALA A 135 7.87 7.43 5.58
N ALA A 136 6.93 8.39 5.45
CA ALA A 136 7.22 9.80 5.58
C ALA A 136 7.24 10.23 7.06
N TYR A 137 8.34 10.82 7.51
CA TYR A 137 8.58 11.17 8.94
C TYR A 137 8.23 10.00 9.89
N PRO A 138 8.90 8.85 9.78
CA PRO A 138 8.54 7.63 10.51
C PRO A 138 8.84 7.77 12.01
N ILE A 139 7.88 7.33 12.85
CA ILE A 139 8.03 7.35 14.32
C ILE A 139 7.95 5.96 14.96
N ASN A 140 7.71 4.92 14.17
CA ASN A 140 7.60 3.54 14.66
C ASN A 140 8.41 2.58 13.78
N ALA A 141 8.71 1.38 14.29
CA ALA A 141 9.55 0.39 13.63
C ALA A 141 9.00 -0.02 12.24
N MET A 142 7.69 -0.11 12.09
CA MET A 142 7.08 -0.40 10.78
C MET A 142 7.36 0.73 9.79
N GLY A 143 7.09 1.98 10.13
CA GLY A 143 7.36 3.14 9.29
C GLY A 143 8.85 3.29 8.96
N ILE A 144 9.75 3.12 9.96
CA ILE A 144 11.20 3.16 9.76
C ILE A 144 11.65 2.10 8.76
N SER A 145 11.14 0.85 8.88
CA SER A 145 11.49 -0.23 7.95
C SER A 145 11.00 0.06 6.53
N LYS A 146 9.82 0.67 6.37
CA LYS A 146 9.27 1.07 5.05
C LYS A 146 10.02 2.28 4.47
N ALA A 147 10.43 3.24 5.29
CA ALA A 147 11.28 4.34 4.84
C ALA A 147 12.63 3.82 4.32
N LEU A 148 13.23 2.84 5.01
CA LEU A 148 14.47 2.22 4.54
C LEU A 148 14.26 1.39 3.27
N GLU A 149 13.13 0.71 3.13
CA GLU A 149 12.73 0.02 1.89
C GLU A 149 12.72 0.98 0.68
N GLU A 150 12.10 2.17 0.82
CA GLU A 150 12.11 3.18 -0.24
C GLU A 150 13.55 3.62 -0.60
N LYS A 151 14.42 3.83 0.41
CA LYS A 151 15.83 4.19 0.16
C LYS A 151 16.59 3.09 -0.58
N ILE A 152 16.31 1.82 -0.27
CA ILE A 152 16.90 0.67 -0.97
C ILE A 152 16.40 0.63 -2.42
N ALA A 153 15.09 0.80 -2.65
CA ALA A 153 14.52 0.83 -4.00
C ALA A 153 15.17 1.93 -4.86
N VAL A 154 15.29 3.15 -4.33
CA VAL A 154 15.98 4.27 -5.00
C VAL A 154 17.47 3.98 -5.23
N ALA A 155 18.15 3.36 -4.26
CA ALA A 155 19.56 3.01 -4.41
C ALA A 155 19.77 1.95 -5.50
N LYS A 156 18.95 0.90 -5.53
CA LYS A 156 19.00 -0.16 -6.56
C LYS A 156 18.67 0.37 -7.96
N SER A 157 17.73 1.31 -8.06
CA SER A 157 17.36 1.90 -9.36
C SER A 157 18.54 2.57 -10.05
N ARG A 158 19.45 3.20 -9.31
CA ARG A 158 20.65 3.87 -9.87
C ARG A 158 21.58 2.91 -10.62
N ASN A 159 21.63 1.65 -10.20
CA ASN A 159 22.52 0.63 -10.76
C ASN A 159 21.78 -0.34 -11.70
N SER A 160 20.47 -0.16 -11.89
CA SER A 160 19.65 -0.99 -12.77
C SER A 160 19.52 -0.35 -14.14
N LEU A 161 20.09 -0.99 -15.17
CA LEU A 161 20.04 -0.48 -16.54
C LEU A 161 18.73 -0.85 -17.26
N ASN A 162 18.17 -2.01 -16.96
CA ASN A 162 17.06 -2.59 -17.72
C ASN A 162 15.79 -2.82 -16.87
N THR A 163 15.90 -2.76 -15.56
CA THR A 163 14.78 -2.93 -14.64
C THR A 163 14.37 -1.58 -14.07
N LYS A 164 13.18 -1.12 -14.41
CA LYS A 164 12.57 0.05 -13.77
C LYS A 164 12.11 -0.31 -12.37
N ILE A 165 12.48 0.48 -11.36
CA ILE A 165 12.12 0.29 -9.97
C ILE A 165 11.43 1.55 -9.46
N CYS A 166 10.18 1.44 -8.99
CA CYS A 166 9.45 2.55 -8.40
C CYS A 166 8.82 2.13 -7.07
N CYS A 167 8.52 3.11 -6.24
CA CYS A 167 7.69 2.93 -5.05
C CYS A 167 6.33 3.61 -5.23
N THR A 168 5.29 3.07 -4.57
CA THR A 168 3.99 3.73 -4.44
C THR A 168 3.72 4.03 -2.98
N ARG A 169 3.34 5.27 -2.66
CA ARG A 169 3.00 5.70 -1.30
C ARG A 169 1.54 6.14 -1.26
N TYR A 170 0.77 5.58 -0.33
CA TYR A 170 -0.65 5.83 -0.17
C TYR A 170 -1.03 5.91 1.31
N GLY A 171 -2.18 6.51 1.59
CA GLY A 171 -2.71 6.65 2.94
C GLY A 171 -3.44 5.41 3.46
N ASN A 172 -4.37 5.63 4.39
CA ASN A 172 -5.14 4.53 4.97
C ASN A 172 -6.15 3.98 3.96
N VAL A 173 -6.03 2.69 3.66
CA VAL A 173 -7.01 1.96 2.84
C VAL A 173 -8.13 1.48 3.73
N MET A 174 -9.36 1.94 3.44
CA MET A 174 -10.56 1.60 4.19
C MET A 174 -10.86 0.09 4.11
N CYS A 175 -11.42 -0.46 5.17
CA CYS A 175 -11.83 -1.86 5.29
C CYS A 175 -10.73 -2.90 4.99
N SER A 176 -9.45 -2.48 4.99
CA SER A 176 -8.34 -3.43 4.91
C SER A 176 -8.25 -4.25 6.20
N ARG A 177 -7.67 -5.46 6.11
CA ARG A 177 -7.54 -6.37 7.26
C ARG A 177 -6.88 -5.69 8.47
N GLY A 178 -7.56 -5.74 9.62
CA GLY A 178 -7.12 -5.11 10.87
C GLY A 178 -7.29 -3.58 10.90
N SER A 179 -8.11 -3.01 9.99
CA SER A 179 -8.45 -1.59 10.03
C SER A 179 -9.63 -1.29 10.96
N VAL A 180 -9.84 -0.02 11.26
CA VAL A 180 -10.75 0.43 12.31
C VAL A 180 -12.24 0.28 11.94
N ILE A 181 -12.61 0.41 10.66
CA ILE A 181 -14.01 0.34 10.22
C ILE A 181 -14.63 -1.04 10.54
N PRO A 182 -14.03 -2.18 10.16
CA PRO A 182 -14.54 -3.50 10.56
C PRO A 182 -14.66 -3.67 12.07
N LEU A 183 -13.69 -3.17 12.84
CA LEU A 183 -13.77 -3.20 14.30
C LEU A 183 -15.01 -2.46 14.84
N TRP A 184 -15.31 -1.27 14.31
CA TRP A 184 -16.46 -0.49 14.74
C TRP A 184 -17.79 -1.15 14.35
N ILE A 185 -17.86 -1.77 13.17
CA ILE A 185 -19.04 -2.55 12.75
C ILE A 185 -19.28 -3.69 13.74
N ASP A 186 -18.23 -4.44 14.10
CA ASP A 186 -18.33 -5.52 15.07
C ASP A 186 -18.75 -5.01 16.46
N GLN A 187 -18.23 -3.86 16.90
CA GLN A 187 -18.65 -3.24 18.17
C GLN A 187 -20.13 -2.89 18.14
N ILE A 188 -20.63 -2.23 17.09
CA ILE A 188 -22.06 -1.88 16.96
C ILE A 188 -22.94 -3.13 16.99
N ARG A 189 -22.61 -4.15 16.19
CA ARG A 189 -23.38 -5.40 16.13
C ARG A 189 -23.47 -6.14 17.44
N ASN A 190 -22.42 -6.07 18.25
CA ASN A 190 -22.39 -6.68 19.58
C ASN A 190 -22.95 -5.77 20.67
N GLY A 191 -23.56 -4.63 20.33
CA GLY A 191 -24.10 -3.69 21.28
C GLY A 191 -23.06 -2.97 22.15
N ASN A 192 -21.82 -2.96 21.70
CA ASN A 192 -20.71 -2.28 22.37
C ASN A 192 -20.53 -0.86 21.81
N PRO A 193 -20.07 0.10 22.64
CA PRO A 193 -19.73 1.42 22.16
C PRO A 193 -18.55 1.37 21.18
N ILE A 194 -18.60 2.23 20.15
CA ILE A 194 -17.44 2.48 19.29
C ILE A 194 -16.30 3.07 20.13
N THR A 195 -15.11 2.53 19.96
CA THR A 195 -13.89 3.07 20.59
C THR A 195 -13.03 3.80 19.56
N LEU A 196 -12.63 5.03 19.85
CA LEU A 196 -11.69 5.80 19.06
C LEU A 196 -10.55 6.34 19.93
N THR A 197 -9.39 6.60 19.31
CA THR A 197 -8.19 7.03 20.02
C THR A 197 -8.22 8.52 20.35
N GLU A 198 -8.35 9.37 19.35
CA GLU A 198 -8.42 10.83 19.48
C GLU A 198 -9.36 11.41 18.43
N PRO A 199 -10.43 12.12 18.81
CA PRO A 199 -11.44 12.65 17.88
C PRO A 199 -10.87 13.49 16.74
N ASN A 200 -9.91 14.37 17.03
CA ASN A 200 -9.33 15.32 16.09
C ASN A 200 -8.21 14.75 15.23
N MET A 201 -7.79 13.52 15.50
CA MET A 201 -6.78 12.82 14.70
C MET A 201 -7.28 12.67 13.27
N THR A 202 -6.45 12.98 12.28
CA THR A 202 -6.84 12.90 10.87
C THR A 202 -6.18 11.72 10.17
N ARG A 203 -6.89 11.16 9.19
CA ARG A 203 -6.41 10.07 8.34
C ARG A 203 -6.82 10.31 6.91
N PHE A 204 -5.94 9.99 5.97
CA PHE A 204 -6.32 9.88 4.57
C PHE A 204 -7.37 8.78 4.38
N ILE A 205 -8.29 9.00 3.46
CA ILE A 205 -9.40 8.08 3.18
C ILE A 205 -9.35 7.68 1.72
N MET A 206 -9.07 6.40 1.48
CA MET A 206 -9.07 5.85 0.12
C MET A 206 -9.61 4.43 0.08
N SER A 207 -10.12 4.03 -1.07
CA SER A 207 -10.53 2.66 -1.34
C SER A 207 -9.34 1.80 -1.78
N LEU A 208 -9.55 0.50 -1.82
CA LEU A 208 -8.54 -0.43 -2.33
C LEU A 208 -8.38 -0.30 -3.84
N GLU A 209 -9.46 0.02 -4.55
CA GLU A 209 -9.47 0.29 -5.99
C GLU A 209 -8.63 1.51 -6.34
N GLU A 210 -8.82 2.64 -5.63
CA GLU A 210 -8.00 3.84 -5.78
C GLU A 210 -6.50 3.54 -5.55
N ALA A 211 -6.19 2.69 -4.56
CA ALA A 211 -4.81 2.28 -4.30
C ALA A 211 -4.22 1.40 -5.43
N VAL A 212 -5.05 0.56 -6.07
CA VAL A 212 -4.65 -0.22 -7.26
C VAL A 212 -4.44 0.68 -8.47
N ASP A 213 -5.25 1.73 -8.64
CA ASP A 213 -5.07 2.72 -9.72
C ASP A 213 -3.71 3.42 -9.62
N LEU A 214 -3.23 3.73 -8.41
CA LEU A 214 -1.86 4.22 -8.22
C LEU A 214 -0.79 3.21 -8.68
N VAL A 215 -1.01 1.91 -8.44
CA VAL A 215 -0.06 0.86 -8.89
C VAL A 215 -0.03 0.78 -10.42
N LEU A 216 -1.19 0.83 -11.07
CA LEU A 216 -1.28 0.88 -12.54
C LEU A 216 -0.57 2.11 -13.09
N PHE A 217 -0.87 3.29 -12.52
CA PHE A 217 -0.23 4.54 -12.89
C PHE A 217 1.30 4.46 -12.76
N ALA A 218 1.80 3.83 -11.70
CA ALA A 218 3.24 3.65 -11.48
C ALA A 218 3.89 2.74 -12.53
N PHE A 219 3.23 1.65 -12.94
CA PHE A 219 3.71 0.80 -14.03
C PHE A 219 3.79 1.56 -15.35
N GLU A 220 2.77 2.37 -15.66
CA GLU A 220 2.65 3.07 -16.95
C GLU A 220 3.51 4.32 -17.03
N HIS A 221 3.53 5.14 -15.98
CA HIS A 221 4.10 6.49 -16.00
C HIS A 221 5.32 6.69 -15.11
N GLY A 222 5.60 5.79 -14.16
CA GLY A 222 6.76 5.90 -13.27
C GLY A 222 8.07 5.82 -14.05
N GLN A 223 9.05 6.61 -13.63
CA GLN A 223 10.44 6.52 -14.09
C GLN A 223 11.30 5.84 -13.03
N ASN A 224 12.47 5.38 -13.43
CA ASN A 224 13.34 4.60 -12.55
C ASN A 224 13.75 5.39 -11.30
N GLY A 225 13.44 4.86 -10.12
CA GLY A 225 13.71 5.47 -8.82
C GLY A 225 12.60 6.38 -8.28
N ASP A 226 11.49 6.57 -9.00
CA ASP A 226 10.39 7.43 -8.57
C ASP A 226 9.63 6.86 -7.35
N ILE A 227 9.10 7.78 -6.55
CA ILE A 227 8.03 7.50 -5.58
C ILE A 227 6.75 8.18 -6.09
N LEU A 228 5.75 7.37 -6.43
CA LEU A 228 4.43 7.84 -6.85
C LEU A 228 3.52 7.90 -5.63
N VAL A 229 2.80 9.02 -5.48
CA VAL A 229 2.02 9.33 -4.27
C VAL A 229 0.58 9.64 -4.64
N GLN A 230 -0.36 8.98 -3.97
CA GLN A 230 -1.80 9.23 -4.15
C GLN A 230 -2.20 10.55 -3.51
N LYS A 231 -2.89 11.43 -4.26
CA LYS A 231 -3.63 12.54 -3.69
C LYS A 231 -4.95 12.04 -3.12
N ALA A 232 -5.03 11.95 -1.81
CA ALA A 232 -6.23 11.46 -1.14
C ALA A 232 -6.87 12.55 -0.27
N PRO A 233 -8.20 12.59 -0.17
CA PRO A 233 -8.88 13.40 0.84
C PRO A 233 -8.70 12.76 2.22
N ALA A 234 -9.02 13.52 3.26
CA ALA A 234 -8.94 13.05 4.63
C ALA A 234 -10.21 13.38 5.43
N CYS A 235 -10.40 12.70 6.54
CA CYS A 235 -11.36 13.10 7.56
C CYS A 235 -10.77 12.91 8.96
N THR A 236 -11.44 13.46 9.97
CA THR A 236 -11.11 13.15 11.37
C THR A 236 -11.59 11.76 11.73
N ILE A 237 -10.98 11.14 12.72
CA ILE A 237 -11.44 9.85 13.26
C ILE A 237 -12.87 9.96 13.80
N GLN A 238 -13.24 11.10 14.39
CA GLN A 238 -14.61 11.40 14.81
C GLN A 238 -15.58 11.36 13.62
N THR A 239 -15.28 12.09 12.54
CA THR A 239 -16.10 12.10 11.31
C THR A 239 -16.28 10.69 10.74
N GLN A 240 -15.23 9.88 10.76
CA GLN A 240 -15.28 8.50 10.26
C GLN A 240 -16.14 7.61 11.16
N ALA A 241 -16.03 7.75 12.49
CA ALA A 241 -16.84 7.00 13.46
C ALA A 241 -18.32 7.36 13.34
N GLU A 242 -18.65 8.64 13.22
CA GLU A 242 -20.04 9.10 13.03
C GLU A 242 -20.66 8.55 11.73
N ALA A 243 -19.88 8.56 10.63
CA ALA A 243 -20.32 7.98 9.36
C ALA A 243 -20.64 6.48 9.48
N VAL A 244 -19.83 5.72 10.24
CA VAL A 244 -20.08 4.30 10.50
C VAL A 244 -21.29 4.11 11.39
N CYS A 245 -21.46 4.93 12.45
CA CYS A 245 -22.68 4.90 13.27
C CYS A 245 -23.94 5.09 12.43
N GLU A 246 -23.95 6.07 11.53
CA GLU A 246 -25.11 6.33 10.67
C GLU A 246 -25.40 5.19 9.68
N LEU A 247 -24.39 4.46 9.23
CA LEU A 247 -24.57 3.32 8.31
C LEU A 247 -25.09 2.07 9.01
N PHE A 248 -24.65 1.83 10.25
CA PHE A 248 -24.91 0.56 10.95
C PHE A 248 -25.82 0.70 12.18
N GLY A 249 -26.42 1.87 12.40
CA GLY A 249 -27.36 2.12 13.50
C GLY A 249 -26.70 2.25 14.88
N GLY A 250 -25.41 2.61 14.90
CA GLY A 250 -24.70 2.95 16.14
C GLY A 250 -25.15 4.31 16.69
N LYS A 251 -24.95 4.52 17.97
CA LYS A 251 -25.27 5.79 18.64
C LYS A 251 -24.02 6.64 18.77
N LYS A 252 -24.08 7.88 18.27
CA LYS A 252 -22.96 8.82 18.34
C LYS A 252 -22.59 9.18 19.79
N GLU A 253 -23.58 9.19 20.67
CA GLU A 253 -23.43 9.51 22.10
C GLU A 253 -22.63 8.43 22.86
N ASP A 254 -22.60 7.20 22.32
CA ASP A 254 -21.92 6.07 22.94
C ASP A 254 -20.46 5.95 22.49
N ILE A 255 -19.96 6.89 21.64
CA ILE A 255 -18.56 6.87 21.18
C ILE A 255 -17.63 7.13 22.37
N LYS A 256 -16.74 6.17 22.64
CA LYS A 256 -15.77 6.22 23.74
C LYS A 256 -14.38 6.57 23.27
N VAL A 257 -13.83 7.67 23.78
CA VAL A 257 -12.41 8.05 23.56
C VAL A 257 -11.52 7.25 24.50
N ILE A 258 -10.51 6.54 23.91
CA ILE A 258 -9.58 5.68 24.67
C ILE A 258 -8.16 6.25 24.77
N GLY A 259 -7.87 7.37 24.09
CA GLY A 259 -6.54 8.00 24.06
C GLY A 259 -5.63 7.48 22.94
N ILE A 260 -4.61 8.25 22.62
CA ILE A 260 -3.62 7.96 21.57
C ILE A 260 -2.76 6.77 21.97
N ARG A 261 -2.54 5.84 21.06
CA ARG A 261 -1.69 4.67 21.28
C ARG A 261 -0.22 4.99 20.97
N HIS A 262 0.67 4.18 21.52
CA HIS A 262 2.10 4.29 21.18
C HIS A 262 2.32 4.11 19.67
N GLY A 263 3.14 5.01 19.08
CA GLY A 263 3.46 4.96 17.66
C GLY A 263 2.37 5.51 16.71
N GLU A 264 1.30 6.13 17.23
CA GLU A 264 0.29 6.82 16.45
C GLU A 264 0.59 8.32 16.35
N LYS A 265 0.31 8.91 15.19
CA LYS A 265 0.44 10.36 14.91
C LYS A 265 -0.92 11.04 14.91
N MET A 266 -0.95 12.35 15.21
CA MET A 266 -2.17 13.16 15.05
C MET A 266 -2.61 13.24 13.59
N TYR A 267 -1.67 13.30 12.65
CA TYR A 267 -1.90 13.28 11.22
C TYR A 267 -0.84 12.45 10.50
N GLU A 268 -1.14 11.94 9.33
CA GLU A 268 -0.22 11.18 8.50
C GLU A 268 0.28 12.04 7.34
N THR A 269 1.56 11.85 6.97
CA THR A 269 2.23 12.61 5.91
C THR A 269 2.46 11.73 4.70
N LEU A 270 2.09 12.20 3.51
CA LEU A 270 2.35 11.53 2.24
C LEU A 270 3.58 12.08 1.51
N LEU A 271 3.84 13.40 1.64
CA LEU A 271 5.06 14.03 1.14
C LEU A 271 5.69 14.85 2.25
N THR A 272 6.97 14.66 2.48
CA THR A 272 7.75 15.55 3.35
C THR A 272 7.92 16.91 2.68
N ASN A 273 8.32 17.94 3.42
CA ASN A 273 8.57 19.25 2.82
C ASN A 273 9.70 19.22 1.79
N GLU A 274 10.74 18.40 2.02
CA GLU A 274 11.84 18.21 1.06
C GLU A 274 11.37 17.50 -0.22
N GLU A 275 10.41 16.59 -0.10
CA GLU A 275 9.82 15.92 -1.26
C GLU A 275 8.88 16.87 -2.02
N CYS A 276 8.10 17.71 -1.33
CA CYS A 276 7.25 18.73 -1.95
C CYS A 276 8.06 19.69 -2.83
N ALA A 277 9.30 20.02 -2.44
CA ALA A 277 10.16 20.93 -3.21
C ALA A 277 10.48 20.41 -4.63
N LYS A 278 10.45 19.10 -4.85
CA LYS A 278 10.77 18.45 -6.13
C LYS A 278 9.64 17.61 -6.70
N ALA A 279 8.50 17.54 -6.00
CA ALA A 279 7.36 16.77 -6.47
C ALA A 279 6.74 17.41 -7.71
N GLU A 280 6.41 16.57 -8.68
CA GLU A 280 5.67 16.95 -9.88
C GLU A 280 4.20 16.60 -9.72
N ASP A 281 3.33 17.55 -10.04
CA ASP A 281 1.88 17.35 -10.05
C ASP A 281 1.46 16.63 -11.34
N MET A 282 0.89 15.43 -11.20
CA MET A 282 0.43 14.60 -12.31
C MET A 282 -1.09 14.37 -12.27
N GLY A 283 -1.86 15.36 -11.82
CA GLY A 283 -3.31 15.25 -11.69
C GLY A 283 -3.72 14.61 -10.37
N ASP A 284 -4.18 13.37 -10.40
CA ASP A 284 -4.60 12.65 -9.17
C ASP A 284 -3.42 12.12 -8.34
N PHE A 285 -2.19 12.25 -8.86
CA PHE A 285 -0.98 11.74 -8.23
C PHE A 285 0.11 12.80 -8.15
N TYR A 286 1.05 12.59 -7.24
CA TYR A 286 2.35 13.26 -7.27
C TYR A 286 3.42 12.27 -7.67
N ARG A 287 4.41 12.76 -8.41
CA ARG A 287 5.65 12.06 -8.71
C ARG A 287 6.79 12.72 -7.94
N VAL A 288 7.50 11.97 -7.12
CA VAL A 288 8.73 12.41 -6.46
C VAL A 288 9.91 11.79 -7.21
N PRO A 289 10.63 12.54 -8.05
CA PRO A 289 11.74 12.00 -8.81
C PRO A 289 12.90 11.59 -7.91
N ALA A 290 13.61 10.52 -8.31
CA ALA A 290 14.80 10.08 -7.62
C ALA A 290 15.90 11.16 -7.63
N ASP A 291 16.73 11.15 -6.59
CA ASP A 291 17.99 11.89 -6.62
C ASP A 291 19.02 11.06 -7.39
N ASN A 292 19.26 11.44 -8.65
CA ASN A 292 20.16 10.75 -9.55
C ASN A 292 21.61 11.30 -9.49
N ARG A 293 21.93 12.14 -8.52
CA ARG A 293 23.29 12.62 -8.32
C ARG A 293 24.22 11.45 -7.98
N THR A 294 25.39 11.44 -8.62
CA THR A 294 26.42 10.43 -8.33
C THR A 294 27.19 10.78 -7.06
N LEU A 295 27.85 9.78 -6.46
CA LEU A 295 28.74 9.96 -5.30
C LEU A 295 30.02 10.80 -5.58
N ASN A 296 30.18 11.35 -6.78
CA ASN A 296 31.18 12.38 -7.04
C ASN A 296 30.73 13.68 -6.36
N TYR A 297 31.17 13.83 -5.14
CA TYR A 297 30.68 14.68 -4.06
C TYR A 297 30.70 16.19 -4.30
N ASP A 298 31.35 16.70 -5.33
CA ASP A 298 31.54 18.14 -5.52
C ASP A 298 30.20 18.90 -5.62
N LYS A 299 29.22 18.36 -6.32
CA LYS A 299 27.88 18.94 -6.41
C LYS A 299 26.98 18.65 -5.21
N PHE A 300 27.21 17.56 -4.50
CA PHE A 300 26.40 17.18 -3.33
C PHE A 300 26.59 18.14 -2.17
N PHE A 301 27.80 18.72 -2.02
CA PHE A 301 28.13 19.64 -0.93
C PHE A 301 28.03 21.12 -1.32
N SER A 302 28.01 21.45 -2.62
CA SER A 302 28.09 22.84 -3.10
C SER A 302 26.77 23.40 -3.62
N GLU A 303 25.79 22.59 -3.97
CA GLU A 303 24.51 23.03 -4.52
C GLU A 303 23.34 22.62 -3.60
N GLY A 304 22.84 23.57 -2.79
CA GLY A 304 21.58 23.46 -2.03
C GLY A 304 20.40 24.01 -2.83
N ASP A 305 19.20 23.64 -2.45
CA ASP A 305 17.94 24.20 -3.00
C ASP A 305 17.39 25.27 -2.06
N THR A 306 17.39 26.52 -2.52
CA THR A 306 16.93 27.68 -1.73
C THR A 306 15.40 27.71 -1.56
N LYS A 307 14.63 26.98 -2.37
CA LYS A 307 13.16 26.90 -2.28
C LYS A 307 12.65 25.99 -1.16
N ARG A 308 13.51 25.19 -0.55
CA ARG A 308 13.14 24.21 0.51
C ARG A 308 12.54 24.84 1.76
N CYS A 309 12.84 26.11 2.06
CA CYS A 309 12.42 26.76 3.30
C CYS A 309 10.95 27.23 3.29
N GLU A 310 10.28 27.24 2.13
CA GLU A 310 8.96 27.87 1.94
C GLU A 310 7.81 26.87 1.76
N LEU A 311 8.10 25.57 1.56
CA LEU A 311 7.09 24.57 1.25
C LEU A 311 6.65 23.80 2.50
N SER A 312 5.34 23.65 2.66
CA SER A 312 4.74 22.78 3.66
C SER A 312 4.68 21.32 3.14
N GLU A 313 4.72 20.37 4.06
CA GLU A 313 4.45 18.96 3.76
C GLU A 313 3.03 18.75 3.23
N PHE A 314 2.77 17.64 2.53
CA PHE A 314 1.43 17.18 2.18
C PHE A 314 0.98 16.10 3.16
N ASN A 315 -0.01 16.43 3.99
CA ASN A 315 -0.46 15.58 5.09
C ASN A 315 -2.00 15.51 5.19
N SER A 316 -2.51 14.63 6.04
CA SER A 316 -3.95 14.42 6.22
C SER A 316 -4.66 15.58 6.93
N ASP A 317 -3.93 16.54 7.49
CA ASP A 317 -4.51 17.74 8.11
C ASP A 317 -4.69 18.87 7.11
N ASN A 318 -3.86 19.00 6.07
CA ASN A 318 -3.88 20.07 5.09
C ASN A 318 -4.45 19.69 3.71
N THR A 319 -4.96 18.47 3.53
CA THR A 319 -5.66 18.03 2.31
C THR A 319 -7.16 18.34 2.37
N LYS A 320 -7.88 18.05 1.26
CA LYS A 320 -9.34 18.17 1.21
C LYS A 320 -10.00 17.37 2.32
N ARG A 321 -10.75 18.08 3.20
CA ARG A 321 -11.46 17.47 4.32
C ARG A 321 -12.85 17.01 3.88
N LEU A 322 -13.20 15.75 4.17
CA LEU A 322 -14.54 15.21 3.94
C LEU A 322 -15.47 15.50 5.12
N THR A 323 -16.73 15.80 4.83
CA THR A 323 -17.82 15.86 5.83
C THR A 323 -18.27 14.45 6.23
N VAL A 324 -19.15 14.34 7.24
CA VAL A 324 -19.74 13.05 7.63
C VAL A 324 -20.50 12.42 6.47
N GLU A 325 -21.30 13.19 5.73
CA GLU A 325 -22.09 12.72 4.59
C GLU A 325 -21.20 12.23 3.46
N GLN A 326 -20.13 12.97 3.14
CA GLN A 326 -19.17 12.58 2.10
C GLN A 326 -18.39 11.33 2.51
N THR A 327 -17.97 11.24 3.78
CA THR A 327 -17.29 10.07 4.33
C THR A 327 -18.20 8.85 4.32
N LYS A 328 -19.47 9.01 4.72
CA LYS A 328 -20.50 7.98 4.68
C LYS A 328 -20.72 7.46 3.26
N ALA A 329 -20.89 8.36 2.29
CA ALA A 329 -21.06 7.98 0.89
C ALA A 329 -19.84 7.18 0.37
N LYS A 330 -18.62 7.62 0.70
CA LYS A 330 -17.39 6.94 0.30
C LYS A 330 -17.24 5.57 0.99
N ILE A 331 -17.57 5.44 2.27
CA ILE A 331 -17.58 4.15 2.98
C ILE A 331 -18.64 3.22 2.39
N ALA A 332 -19.86 3.72 2.16
CA ALA A 332 -20.97 2.95 1.61
C ALA A 332 -20.71 2.41 0.21
N SER A 333 -19.85 3.04 -0.59
CA SER A 333 -19.50 2.57 -1.94
C SER A 333 -18.60 1.33 -1.96
N LEU A 334 -18.00 0.94 -0.83
CA LEU A 334 -17.10 -0.20 -0.76
C LEU A 334 -17.85 -1.53 -0.82
N GLU A 335 -17.39 -2.48 -1.64
CA GLU A 335 -17.96 -3.84 -1.74
C GLU A 335 -18.08 -4.50 -0.37
N TYR A 336 -17.04 -4.38 0.47
CA TYR A 336 -17.06 -4.90 1.85
C TYR A 336 -18.26 -4.39 2.64
N ILE A 337 -18.53 -3.09 2.57
CA ILE A 337 -19.63 -2.44 3.30
C ILE A 337 -20.99 -2.82 2.70
N GLN A 338 -21.11 -2.91 1.39
CA GLN A 338 -22.33 -3.37 0.73
C GLN A 338 -22.68 -4.80 1.15
N ASN A 339 -21.70 -5.68 1.22
CA ASN A 339 -21.90 -7.05 1.71
C ASN A 339 -22.36 -7.05 3.19
N GLU A 340 -21.73 -6.24 4.05
CA GLU A 340 -22.11 -6.10 5.46
C GLU A 340 -23.56 -5.59 5.63
N LEU A 341 -23.95 -4.60 4.84
CA LEU A 341 -25.32 -4.03 4.87
C LEU A 341 -26.38 -5.04 4.37
N ASN A 342 -26.02 -5.88 3.41
CA ASN A 342 -26.91 -6.89 2.83
C ASN A 342 -26.90 -8.23 3.60
N GLY A 343 -26.16 -8.34 4.69
CA GLY A 343 -26.03 -9.59 5.47
C GLY A 343 -25.26 -10.70 4.74
N ILE A 344 -24.47 -10.35 3.72
CA ILE A 344 -23.62 -11.28 2.97
C ILE A 344 -22.30 -11.44 3.74
N ALA A 345 -21.92 -12.68 4.03
CA ALA A 345 -20.68 -12.95 4.73
C ALA A 345 -19.48 -12.46 3.89
N ASN A 346 -18.71 -11.53 4.43
CA ASN A 346 -17.42 -11.16 3.85
C ASN A 346 -16.42 -12.30 4.11
N VAL A 347 -15.90 -12.87 3.05
CA VAL A 347 -14.74 -13.76 3.19
C VAL A 347 -13.59 -12.91 3.74
N ALA A 348 -13.03 -13.30 4.88
CA ALA A 348 -11.90 -12.60 5.50
C ALA A 348 -10.70 -12.63 4.55
N LYS A 349 -10.59 -11.62 3.71
CA LYS A 349 -9.48 -11.44 2.74
C LYS A 349 -8.23 -10.90 3.40
#